data_84282cf5221f22cd16271f0821a4b4ae
#
_entry.id   84282cf5221f22cd16271f0821a4b4ae
#
_cell.length_a   1.000
_cell.length_b   1.000
_cell.length_c   1.000
_cell.angle_alpha   90.00
_cell.angle_beta   90.00
_cell.angle_gamma   90.00
#
_symmetry.space_group_name_H-M   'P 1'
#
loop_
_entity.id
_entity.type
_entity.pdbx_description
1 polymer ?
#
loop_
_entity_poly.entity_id
_entity_poly.type
_entity_poly.pdbx_seq_one_letter_code
_entity_poly.pdbx_strand_id
1 'polypeptide(L)'
;MRNPFEHLLGRRAELEIRRFGDAGAFLAEVGSAASAPTLLLLGREIPEDAREGDRISAFVYLDSEARPLATTTMPKLTLGKVAFLRVSSVTAFGAFVDWGLPKELLVPSALQTQELQVGARHPIGLYLDDRGRLTGTMRVTEMLGTRSEGFEQDEWVDGEAWRKDPEIGVFVIVERAFVGLLPSHEPHALARGEAARFRVTNILPDGKMELSLRAPAHEQVEDDAEHVLAVLQRPGTPPVGDRSSPELVRDLFGLSKKAFKRAVGRLLKLGAVQLTAEGFVRAEKR
;
A
#
# COMPACT_ATOMS: atom_id res chain seq x y z
N MET A 1 -25.89 -24.18 -14.09
CA MET A 1 -26.48 -23.55 -12.89
C MET A 1 -25.65 -22.29 -12.59
N ARG A 2 -26.31 -21.21 -12.18
CA ARG A 2 -25.61 -19.98 -11.76
C ARG A 2 -24.93 -20.24 -10.43
N ASN A 3 -23.69 -19.78 -10.26
CA ASN A 3 -22.95 -19.92 -8.99
C ASN A 3 -23.66 -19.11 -7.89
N PRO A 4 -24.17 -19.74 -6.81
CA PRO A 4 -24.88 -19.01 -5.75
C PRO A 4 -24.00 -17.99 -5.02
N PHE A 5 -22.67 -18.11 -5.13
CA PHE A 5 -21.70 -17.22 -4.47
C PHE A 5 -21.02 -16.24 -5.44
N GLU A 6 -21.59 -16.02 -6.64
CA GLU A 6 -21.02 -15.11 -7.64
C GLU A 6 -20.77 -13.70 -7.08
N HIS A 7 -21.68 -13.21 -6.23
CA HIS A 7 -21.58 -11.90 -5.59
C HIS A 7 -20.46 -11.79 -4.54
N LEU A 8 -19.96 -12.92 -4.01
CA LEU A 8 -18.84 -12.98 -3.07
C LEU A 8 -17.49 -13.23 -3.76
N LEU A 9 -17.48 -13.68 -5.02
CA LEU A 9 -16.24 -14.01 -5.71
C LEU A 9 -15.28 -12.82 -5.79
N GLY A 10 -14.02 -13.07 -5.45
CA GLY A 10 -12.97 -12.06 -5.45
C GLY A 10 -13.05 -11.07 -4.31
N ARG A 11 -13.86 -11.33 -3.30
CA ARG A 11 -14.12 -10.45 -2.15
C ARG A 11 -13.86 -11.15 -0.83
N ARG A 12 -13.57 -10.37 0.19
CA ARG A 12 -13.61 -10.79 1.59
C ARG A 12 -15.04 -10.69 2.11
N ALA A 13 -15.49 -11.70 2.82
CA ALA A 13 -16.82 -11.74 3.43
C ALA A 13 -16.74 -12.35 4.83
N GLU A 14 -17.64 -11.90 5.71
CA GLU A 14 -17.89 -12.55 7.00
C GLU A 14 -18.85 -13.70 6.77
N LEU A 15 -18.41 -14.93 7.04
CA LEU A 15 -19.14 -16.16 6.86
C LEU A 15 -19.26 -16.89 8.21
N GLU A 16 -20.31 -17.68 8.37
CA GLU A 16 -20.61 -18.44 9.58
C GLU A 16 -20.38 -19.93 9.36
N ILE A 17 -19.69 -20.60 10.29
CA ILE A 17 -19.48 -22.05 10.26
C ILE A 17 -20.82 -22.73 10.51
N ARG A 18 -21.30 -23.51 9.54
CA ARG A 18 -22.54 -24.29 9.66
C ARG A 18 -22.31 -25.69 10.16
N ARG A 19 -21.22 -26.30 9.75
CA ARG A 19 -20.84 -27.65 10.16
C ARG A 19 -19.39 -27.94 9.79
N PHE A 20 -18.83 -28.95 10.43
CA PHE A 20 -17.55 -29.53 10.07
C PHE A 20 -17.75 -30.82 9.24
N GLY A 21 -16.75 -31.20 8.45
CA GLY A 21 -16.68 -32.43 7.68
C GLY A 21 -15.23 -32.82 7.42
N ASP A 22 -15.01 -33.97 6.76
CA ASP A 22 -13.67 -34.53 6.54
C ASP A 22 -12.73 -33.59 5.78
N ALA A 23 -13.24 -32.78 4.86
CA ALA A 23 -12.45 -31.83 4.04
C ALA A 23 -12.20 -30.49 4.73
N GLY A 24 -12.96 -30.14 5.78
CA GLY A 24 -12.88 -28.84 6.43
C GLY A 24 -14.21 -28.36 6.99
N ALA A 25 -14.37 -27.03 7.13
CA ALA A 25 -15.60 -26.39 7.59
C ALA A 25 -16.46 -25.93 6.40
N PHE A 26 -17.77 -26.06 6.53
CA PHE A 26 -18.74 -25.55 5.58
C PHE A 26 -19.33 -24.25 6.08
N LEU A 27 -19.08 -23.18 5.33
CA LEU A 27 -19.42 -21.81 5.69
C LEU A 27 -20.63 -21.32 4.89
N ALA A 28 -21.51 -20.55 5.49
CA ALA A 28 -22.58 -19.84 4.82
C ALA A 28 -22.57 -18.33 5.14
N GLU A 29 -23.30 -17.55 4.38
CA GLU A 29 -23.47 -16.13 4.71
C GLU A 29 -24.16 -15.97 6.06
N VAL A 30 -23.69 -15.02 6.87
CA VAL A 30 -24.24 -14.74 8.19
C VAL A 30 -25.73 -14.41 8.08
N GLY A 31 -26.55 -15.07 8.90
CA GLY A 31 -28.01 -14.87 8.91
C GLY A 31 -28.77 -15.56 7.77
N SER A 32 -28.11 -16.34 6.91
CA SER A 32 -28.78 -17.13 5.88
C SER A 32 -29.54 -18.32 6.48
N ALA A 33 -30.52 -18.85 5.73
CA ALA A 33 -31.30 -20.01 6.18
C ALA A 33 -30.41 -21.25 6.38
N ALA A 34 -30.86 -22.21 7.21
CA ALA A 34 -30.13 -23.46 7.45
C ALA A 34 -29.93 -24.31 6.17
N SER A 35 -30.81 -24.16 5.19
CA SER A 35 -30.72 -24.83 3.88
C SER A 35 -29.91 -24.05 2.84
N ALA A 36 -29.31 -22.89 3.22
CA ALA A 36 -28.53 -22.10 2.29
C ALA A 36 -27.31 -22.87 1.76
N PRO A 37 -26.84 -22.57 0.55
CA PRO A 37 -25.61 -23.16 0.02
C PRO A 37 -24.42 -22.81 0.91
N THR A 38 -23.42 -23.70 0.94
CA THR A 38 -22.23 -23.53 1.78
C THR A 38 -20.96 -23.56 0.94
N LEU A 39 -19.95 -22.79 1.38
CA LEU A 39 -18.59 -22.76 0.88
C LEU A 39 -17.71 -23.67 1.73
N LEU A 40 -16.78 -24.38 1.13
CA LEU A 40 -15.77 -25.13 1.87
C LEU A 40 -14.59 -24.22 2.24
N LEU A 41 -14.23 -24.22 3.52
CA LEU A 41 -12.95 -23.77 4.05
C LEU A 41 -12.13 -25.00 4.38
N LEU A 42 -10.93 -25.13 3.80
CA LEU A 42 -10.08 -26.31 3.99
C LEU A 42 -9.65 -26.47 5.46
N GLY A 43 -9.55 -27.71 5.93
CA GLY A 43 -9.27 -28.03 7.32
C GLY A 43 -8.02 -27.34 7.91
N ARG A 44 -6.96 -27.20 7.10
CA ARG A 44 -5.71 -26.53 7.49
C ARG A 44 -5.84 -25.01 7.73
N GLU A 45 -6.95 -24.42 7.33
CA GLU A 45 -7.21 -22.98 7.45
C GLU A 45 -8.23 -22.65 8.55
N ILE A 46 -8.75 -23.69 9.24
CA ILE A 46 -9.69 -23.53 10.33
C ILE A 46 -8.92 -23.21 11.62
N PRO A 47 -9.29 -22.13 12.37
CA PRO A 47 -8.73 -21.88 13.70
C PRO A 47 -8.93 -23.10 14.64
N GLU A 48 -7.96 -23.40 15.50
CA GLU A 48 -7.96 -24.59 16.38
C GLU A 48 -9.15 -24.65 17.34
N ASP A 49 -9.66 -23.50 17.76
CA ASP A 49 -10.78 -23.36 18.71
C ASP A 49 -12.12 -23.06 18.04
N ALA A 50 -12.18 -23.09 16.70
CA ALA A 50 -13.39 -22.78 15.94
C ALA A 50 -14.54 -23.76 16.20
N ARG A 51 -15.76 -23.23 16.31
CA ARG A 51 -16.99 -23.98 16.57
C ARG A 51 -18.06 -23.66 15.53
N GLU A 52 -19.08 -24.54 15.45
CA GLU A 52 -20.28 -24.23 14.69
C GLU A 52 -20.95 -22.96 15.24
N GLY A 53 -21.35 -22.07 14.34
CA GLY A 53 -21.89 -20.75 14.65
C GLY A 53 -20.85 -19.62 14.71
N ASP A 54 -19.54 -19.94 14.76
CA ASP A 54 -18.52 -18.91 14.74
C ASP A 54 -18.42 -18.21 13.39
N ARG A 55 -18.05 -16.93 13.42
CA ARG A 55 -17.84 -16.11 12.22
C ARG A 55 -16.39 -16.13 11.80
N ILE A 56 -16.17 -16.35 10.52
CA ILE A 56 -14.84 -16.34 9.91
C ILE A 56 -14.84 -15.32 8.77
N SER A 57 -13.85 -14.43 8.80
CA SER A 57 -13.56 -13.53 7.71
C SER A 57 -12.75 -14.25 6.65
N ALA A 58 -13.33 -14.55 5.51
CA ALA A 58 -12.73 -15.35 4.46
C ALA A 58 -12.82 -14.68 3.09
N PHE A 59 -11.85 -14.97 2.23
CA PHE A 59 -11.88 -14.58 0.82
C PHE A 59 -12.49 -15.69 -0.01
N VAL A 60 -13.37 -15.34 -0.96
CA VAL A 60 -14.07 -16.32 -1.80
C VAL A 60 -13.48 -16.33 -3.20
N TYR A 61 -13.10 -17.51 -3.67
CA TYR A 61 -12.50 -17.69 -5.00
C TYR A 61 -12.97 -19.02 -5.64
N LEU A 62 -12.54 -19.28 -6.88
CA LEU A 62 -12.80 -20.54 -7.57
C LEU A 62 -11.54 -21.41 -7.61
N ASP A 63 -11.65 -22.68 -7.24
CA ASP A 63 -10.57 -23.66 -7.40
C ASP A 63 -10.31 -24.02 -8.88
N SER A 64 -9.39 -24.97 -9.13
CA SER A 64 -9.04 -25.43 -10.48
C SER A 64 -10.20 -26.09 -11.22
N GLU A 65 -11.20 -26.61 -10.50
CA GLU A 65 -12.41 -27.23 -11.06
C GLU A 65 -13.58 -26.23 -11.14
N ALA A 66 -13.32 -24.94 -10.97
CA ALA A 66 -14.30 -23.85 -10.93
C ALA A 66 -15.35 -23.98 -9.82
N ARG A 67 -15.02 -24.67 -8.71
CA ARG A 67 -15.86 -24.73 -7.52
C ARG A 67 -15.57 -23.55 -6.61
N PRO A 68 -16.58 -22.91 -6.02
CA PRO A 68 -16.36 -21.82 -5.07
C PRO A 68 -15.79 -22.37 -3.75
N LEU A 69 -14.71 -21.76 -3.29
CA LEU A 69 -14.02 -22.05 -2.02
C LEU A 69 -13.86 -20.76 -1.20
N ALA A 70 -13.82 -20.93 0.11
CA ALA A 70 -13.38 -19.91 1.04
C ALA A 70 -11.93 -20.17 1.48
N THR A 71 -11.18 -19.10 1.75
CA THR A 71 -9.84 -19.15 2.32
C THR A 71 -9.63 -18.01 3.32
N THR A 72 -8.91 -18.27 4.41
CA THR A 72 -8.47 -17.24 5.35
C THR A 72 -7.23 -16.50 4.86
N THR A 73 -6.53 -17.07 3.85
CA THR A 73 -5.39 -16.43 3.21
C THR A 73 -5.87 -15.26 2.35
N MET A 74 -5.40 -14.05 2.67
CA MET A 74 -5.70 -12.87 1.86
C MET A 74 -4.81 -12.83 0.62
N PRO A 75 -5.42 -12.77 -0.59
CA PRO A 75 -4.64 -12.61 -1.81
C PRO A 75 -4.05 -11.22 -1.92
N LYS A 76 -3.02 -11.08 -2.77
CA LYS A 76 -2.41 -9.79 -3.10
C LYS A 76 -3.35 -8.86 -3.86
N LEU A 77 -4.46 -9.38 -4.39
CA LEU A 77 -5.39 -8.66 -5.26
C LEU A 77 -6.84 -9.10 -4.99
N THR A 78 -7.76 -8.15 -4.93
CA THR A 78 -9.21 -8.37 -4.76
C THR A 78 -9.99 -7.81 -5.93
N LEU A 79 -11.26 -8.19 -6.07
CA LEU A 79 -12.12 -7.79 -7.20
C LEU A 79 -12.21 -6.26 -7.32
N GLY A 80 -11.98 -5.75 -8.53
CA GLY A 80 -12.02 -4.33 -8.84
C GLY A 80 -10.75 -3.56 -8.44
N LYS A 81 -9.72 -4.23 -7.92
CA LYS A 81 -8.46 -3.62 -7.50
C LYS A 81 -7.32 -3.96 -8.47
N VAL A 82 -6.22 -3.20 -8.37
CA VAL A 82 -5.00 -3.34 -9.18
C VAL A 82 -3.79 -3.48 -8.27
N ALA A 83 -2.91 -4.45 -8.55
CA ALA A 83 -1.64 -4.62 -7.85
C ALA A 83 -0.54 -5.13 -8.80
N PHE A 84 0.72 -4.88 -8.47
CA PHE A 84 1.84 -5.46 -9.20
C PHE A 84 2.03 -6.93 -8.84
N LEU A 85 1.76 -7.82 -9.78
CA LEU A 85 1.88 -9.27 -9.61
C LEU A 85 3.04 -9.83 -10.45
N ARG A 86 3.67 -10.90 -9.95
CA ARG A 86 4.74 -11.61 -10.66
C ARG A 86 4.16 -12.62 -11.63
N VAL A 87 4.69 -12.65 -12.84
CA VAL A 87 4.37 -13.67 -13.84
C VAL A 87 5.02 -14.99 -13.45
N SER A 88 4.25 -16.03 -13.27
CA SER A 88 4.71 -17.39 -12.93
C SER A 88 4.97 -18.22 -14.17
N SER A 89 4.07 -18.14 -15.17
CA SER A 89 4.20 -18.89 -16.42
C SER A 89 3.52 -18.18 -17.59
N VAL A 90 3.91 -18.51 -18.81
CA VAL A 90 3.35 -17.97 -20.04
C VAL A 90 2.94 -19.14 -20.94
N THR A 91 1.75 -19.06 -21.53
CA THR A 91 1.17 -20.06 -22.42
C THR A 91 0.65 -19.40 -23.70
N ALA A 92 0.21 -20.18 -24.68
CA ALA A 92 -0.34 -19.66 -25.93
C ALA A 92 -1.64 -18.87 -25.76
N PHE A 93 -2.39 -19.10 -24.69
CA PHE A 93 -3.69 -18.42 -24.44
C PHE A 93 -3.61 -17.31 -23.38
N GLY A 94 -2.48 -17.16 -22.70
CA GLY A 94 -2.28 -16.11 -21.69
C GLY A 94 -1.14 -16.39 -20.76
N ALA A 95 -1.00 -15.57 -19.75
CA ALA A 95 -0.01 -15.73 -18.69
C ALA A 95 -0.69 -15.98 -17.34
N PHE A 96 -0.03 -16.74 -16.48
CA PHE A 96 -0.45 -16.93 -15.11
C PHE A 96 0.40 -16.04 -14.19
N VAL A 97 -0.22 -15.45 -13.19
CA VAL A 97 0.42 -14.58 -12.23
C VAL A 97 0.15 -15.04 -10.79
N ASP A 98 1.18 -14.90 -9.95
CA ASP A 98 1.09 -15.19 -8.53
C ASP A 98 0.34 -14.05 -7.80
N TRP A 99 -0.87 -14.31 -7.40
CA TRP A 99 -1.70 -13.41 -6.62
C TRP A 99 -1.85 -13.83 -5.14
N GLY A 100 -1.08 -14.84 -4.71
CA GLY A 100 -1.00 -15.28 -3.32
C GLY A 100 -1.93 -16.44 -2.95
N LEU A 101 -2.68 -17.00 -3.90
CA LEU A 101 -3.49 -18.19 -3.70
C LEU A 101 -2.92 -19.40 -4.48
N PRO A 102 -3.23 -20.64 -4.05
CA PRO A 102 -2.72 -21.85 -4.72
C PRO A 102 -3.06 -21.94 -6.21
N LYS A 103 -4.26 -21.50 -6.60
CA LYS A 103 -4.64 -21.34 -8.00
C LYS A 103 -4.16 -19.98 -8.50
N GLU A 104 -3.22 -19.99 -9.42
CA GLU A 104 -2.73 -18.78 -10.08
C GLU A 104 -3.85 -18.06 -10.88
N LEU A 105 -3.69 -16.75 -11.03
CA LEU A 105 -4.63 -15.92 -11.77
C LEU A 105 -4.23 -15.86 -13.25
N LEU A 106 -5.15 -16.24 -14.15
CA LEU A 106 -4.96 -16.13 -15.59
C LEU A 106 -5.15 -14.68 -16.06
N VAL A 107 -4.20 -14.20 -16.85
CA VAL A 107 -4.27 -12.98 -17.66
C VAL A 107 -4.33 -13.40 -19.14
N PRO A 108 -5.51 -13.44 -19.76
CA PRO A 108 -5.66 -13.84 -21.18
C PRO A 108 -4.84 -12.96 -22.12
N SER A 109 -4.31 -13.53 -23.23
CA SER A 109 -3.50 -12.79 -24.20
C SER A 109 -4.21 -11.55 -24.74
N ALA A 110 -5.53 -11.60 -24.96
CA ALA A 110 -6.34 -10.46 -25.42
C ALA A 110 -6.43 -9.29 -24.42
N LEU A 111 -6.10 -9.53 -23.15
CA LEU A 111 -6.12 -8.53 -22.07
C LEU A 111 -4.74 -8.08 -21.63
N GLN A 112 -3.70 -8.50 -22.34
CA GLN A 112 -2.34 -8.05 -22.16
C GLN A 112 -2.08 -6.82 -23.04
N THR A 113 -1.43 -5.80 -22.50
CA THR A 113 -1.03 -4.58 -23.22
C THR A 113 0.37 -4.65 -23.78
N GLN A 114 1.13 -5.66 -23.37
CA GLN A 114 2.47 -6.01 -23.83
C GLN A 114 2.74 -7.48 -23.59
N GLU A 115 3.75 -8.04 -24.21
CA GLU A 115 4.22 -9.40 -23.95
C GLU A 115 4.73 -9.54 -22.51
N LEU A 116 4.30 -10.61 -21.84
CA LEU A 116 4.67 -10.91 -20.46
C LEU A 116 5.84 -11.91 -20.42
N GLN A 117 6.79 -11.67 -19.52
CA GLN A 117 7.95 -12.55 -19.30
C GLN A 117 7.88 -13.13 -17.89
N VAL A 118 8.22 -14.42 -17.77
CA VAL A 118 8.27 -15.11 -16.47
C VAL A 118 9.23 -14.39 -15.53
N GLY A 119 8.78 -14.20 -14.28
CA GLY A 119 9.52 -13.51 -13.23
C GLY A 119 9.32 -11.98 -13.21
N ALA A 120 8.88 -11.37 -14.32
CA ALA A 120 8.60 -9.94 -14.35
C ALA A 120 7.34 -9.58 -13.52
N ARG A 121 7.29 -8.34 -13.03
CA ARG A 121 6.13 -7.80 -12.31
C ARG A 121 5.40 -6.77 -13.15
N HIS A 122 4.07 -6.94 -13.23
CA HIS A 122 3.20 -6.04 -13.99
C HIS A 122 1.97 -5.65 -13.16
N PRO A 123 1.41 -4.45 -13.36
CA PRO A 123 0.14 -4.08 -12.76
C PRO A 123 -0.97 -4.89 -13.40
N ILE A 124 -1.69 -5.64 -12.59
CA ILE A 124 -2.79 -6.51 -12.97
C ILE A 124 -4.03 -6.10 -12.20
N GLY A 125 -5.13 -5.92 -12.89
CA GLY A 125 -6.45 -5.73 -12.31
C GLY A 125 -7.22 -7.04 -12.24
N LEU A 126 -8.07 -7.20 -11.21
CA LEU A 126 -8.94 -8.37 -11.05
C LEU A 126 -10.38 -8.01 -11.39
N TYR A 127 -10.99 -8.77 -12.28
CA TYR A 127 -12.41 -8.62 -12.63
C TYR A 127 -13.08 -9.99 -12.82
N LEU A 128 -14.41 -9.99 -12.90
CA LEU A 128 -15.19 -11.18 -13.31
C LEU A 128 -15.43 -11.11 -14.81
N ASP A 129 -15.08 -12.18 -15.53
CA ASP A 129 -15.38 -12.29 -16.95
C ASP A 129 -16.87 -12.63 -17.17
N ASP A 130 -17.33 -12.62 -18.43
CA ASP A 130 -18.72 -12.90 -18.82
C ASP A 130 -19.21 -14.30 -18.39
N ARG A 131 -18.31 -15.18 -18.00
CA ARG A 131 -18.59 -16.52 -17.47
C ARG A 131 -18.55 -16.59 -15.94
N GLY A 132 -18.44 -15.45 -15.26
CA GLY A 132 -18.33 -15.37 -13.80
C GLY A 132 -17.02 -15.91 -13.22
N ARG A 133 -15.90 -15.88 -13.97
CA ARG A 133 -14.58 -16.33 -13.51
C ARG A 133 -13.72 -15.16 -13.16
N LEU A 134 -12.97 -15.29 -12.07
CA LEU A 134 -11.93 -14.33 -11.70
C LEU A 134 -10.81 -14.33 -12.74
N THR A 135 -10.57 -13.20 -13.36
CA THR A 135 -9.66 -13.04 -14.50
C THR A 135 -8.81 -11.77 -14.31
N GLY A 136 -7.53 -11.87 -14.64
CA GLY A 136 -6.61 -10.75 -14.62
C GLY A 136 -6.64 -9.95 -15.92
N THR A 137 -6.39 -8.63 -15.83
CA THR A 137 -6.23 -7.75 -16.99
C THR A 137 -5.08 -6.78 -16.80
N MET A 138 -4.36 -6.46 -17.88
CA MET A 138 -3.38 -5.36 -17.91
C MET A 138 -3.97 -4.02 -18.31
N ARG A 139 -5.26 -3.96 -18.69
CA ARG A 139 -5.97 -2.72 -19.01
C ARG A 139 -6.38 -1.97 -17.75
N VAL A 140 -5.41 -1.76 -16.87
CA VAL A 140 -5.64 -1.23 -15.50
C VAL A 140 -6.12 0.21 -15.50
N THR A 141 -5.83 0.99 -16.53
CA THR A 141 -6.30 2.38 -16.65
C THR A 141 -7.83 2.49 -16.63
N GLU A 142 -8.52 1.47 -17.13
CA GLU A 142 -9.98 1.41 -17.15
C GLU A 142 -10.58 1.09 -15.78
N MET A 143 -9.75 0.54 -14.87
CA MET A 143 -10.16 0.12 -13.52
C MET A 143 -9.81 1.14 -12.45
N LEU A 144 -8.80 1.97 -12.69
CA LEU A 144 -8.29 2.93 -11.73
C LEU A 144 -9.14 4.19 -11.72
N GLY A 145 -9.63 4.57 -10.55
CA GLY A 145 -10.30 5.85 -10.33
C GLY A 145 -9.30 7.01 -10.48
N THR A 146 -9.76 8.09 -11.12
CA THR A 146 -8.98 9.33 -11.25
C THR A 146 -9.39 10.40 -10.26
N ARG A 147 -10.46 10.17 -9.50
CA ARG A 147 -10.95 11.08 -8.47
C ARG A 147 -10.59 10.57 -7.08
N SER A 148 -10.16 11.47 -6.24
CA SER A 148 -9.72 11.21 -4.87
C SER A 148 -10.86 11.32 -3.83
N GLU A 149 -12.07 10.92 -4.21
CA GLU A 149 -13.20 10.92 -3.28
C GLU A 149 -12.89 10.03 -2.07
N GLY A 150 -12.96 10.62 -0.87
CA GLY A 150 -12.67 9.91 0.38
C GLY A 150 -11.24 10.04 0.91
N PHE A 151 -10.36 10.77 0.22
CA PHE A 151 -9.02 11.11 0.73
C PHE A 151 -8.98 12.54 1.27
N GLU A 152 -8.14 12.74 2.28
CA GLU A 152 -7.90 14.05 2.88
C GLU A 152 -6.47 14.53 2.62
N GLN A 153 -6.26 15.85 2.67
CA GLN A 153 -4.92 16.42 2.64
C GLN A 153 -4.15 15.98 3.89
N ASP A 154 -2.86 15.71 3.73
CA ASP A 154 -1.94 15.18 4.74
C ASP A 154 -2.21 13.72 5.17
N GLU A 155 -3.21 13.06 4.60
CA GLU A 155 -3.41 11.62 4.78
C GLU A 155 -2.25 10.81 4.18
N TRP A 156 -1.84 9.74 4.90
CA TRP A 156 -0.86 8.77 4.41
C TRP A 156 -1.54 7.57 3.79
N VAL A 157 -1.21 7.30 2.53
CA VAL A 157 -1.78 6.23 1.71
C VAL A 157 -0.70 5.26 1.25
N ASP A 158 -1.06 4.00 1.05
CA ASP A 158 -0.18 3.01 0.44
C ASP A 158 -0.25 3.09 -1.08
N GLY A 159 0.90 2.95 -1.76
CA GLY A 159 0.93 3.00 -3.22
C GLY A 159 2.09 2.23 -3.83
N GLU A 160 1.96 1.93 -5.12
CA GLU A 160 3.00 1.30 -5.94
C GLU A 160 3.34 2.22 -7.12
N ALA A 161 4.64 2.55 -7.29
CA ALA A 161 5.12 3.38 -8.41
C ALA A 161 4.79 2.69 -9.74
N TRP A 162 4.02 3.33 -10.59
CA TRP A 162 3.48 2.69 -11.79
C TRP A 162 4.18 3.12 -13.06
N ARG A 163 4.02 4.38 -13.45
CA ARG A 163 4.49 4.92 -14.73
C ARG A 163 5.22 6.23 -14.49
N LYS A 164 6.43 6.33 -15.02
CA LYS A 164 7.22 7.57 -14.97
C LYS A 164 6.95 8.40 -16.21
N ASP A 165 6.67 9.66 -16.00
CA ASP A 165 6.67 10.71 -17.01
C ASP A 165 7.84 11.66 -16.69
N PRO A 166 8.76 11.91 -17.64
CA PRO A 166 9.96 12.71 -17.37
C PRO A 166 9.67 14.16 -17.00
N GLU A 167 8.56 14.73 -17.47
CA GLU A 167 8.21 16.13 -17.26
C GLU A 167 7.40 16.35 -16.00
N ILE A 168 6.42 15.49 -15.73
CA ILE A 168 5.46 15.71 -14.64
C ILE A 168 5.72 14.89 -13.40
N GLY A 169 6.33 13.70 -13.50
CA GLY A 169 6.68 12.87 -12.34
C GLY A 169 6.32 11.40 -12.47
N VAL A 170 6.00 10.77 -11.34
CA VAL A 170 5.64 9.35 -11.27
C VAL A 170 4.17 9.18 -10.92
N PHE A 171 3.44 8.52 -11.80
CA PHE A 171 2.11 8.05 -11.48
C PHE A 171 2.19 6.87 -10.53
N VAL A 172 1.37 6.89 -9.50
CA VAL A 172 1.32 5.90 -8.41
C VAL A 172 -0.06 5.27 -8.40
N ILE A 173 -0.14 3.95 -8.29
CA ILE A 173 -1.38 3.25 -7.99
C ILE A 173 -1.58 3.32 -6.47
N VAL A 174 -2.54 4.13 -6.04
CA VAL A 174 -2.86 4.41 -4.63
C VAL A 174 -3.99 3.49 -4.19
N GLU A 175 -3.84 2.87 -3.00
CA GLU A 175 -4.84 1.98 -2.38
C GLU A 175 -5.39 0.93 -3.36
N ARG A 176 -4.55 0.54 -4.34
CA ARG A 176 -4.88 -0.42 -5.41
C ARG A 176 -6.09 -0.05 -6.26
N ALA A 177 -6.56 1.18 -6.21
CA ALA A 177 -7.80 1.61 -6.85
C ALA A 177 -7.75 2.97 -7.52
N PHE A 178 -6.79 3.83 -7.16
CA PHE A 178 -6.76 5.21 -7.62
C PHE A 178 -5.40 5.55 -8.24
N VAL A 179 -5.35 6.70 -8.93
CA VAL A 179 -4.11 7.24 -9.48
C VAL A 179 -3.74 8.51 -8.76
N GLY A 180 -2.53 8.52 -8.19
CA GLY A 180 -1.89 9.72 -7.66
C GLY A 180 -0.65 10.09 -8.49
N LEU A 181 -0.17 11.31 -8.35
CA LEU A 181 1.03 11.85 -8.97
C LEU A 181 2.06 12.25 -7.90
N LEU A 182 3.23 11.62 -7.94
CA LEU A 182 4.43 12.11 -7.26
C LEU A 182 5.15 13.06 -8.22
N PRO A 183 5.16 14.39 -7.97
CA PRO A 183 5.71 15.36 -8.91
C PRO A 183 7.21 15.17 -9.17
N SER A 184 7.69 15.57 -10.36
CA SER A 184 9.10 15.39 -10.79
C SER A 184 10.13 16.13 -9.92
N HIS A 185 9.71 17.18 -9.19
CA HIS A 185 10.57 17.91 -8.27
C HIS A 185 10.75 17.23 -6.88
N GLU A 186 9.94 16.21 -6.59
CA GLU A 186 10.10 15.39 -5.38
C GLU A 186 11.26 14.39 -5.57
N PRO A 187 12.31 14.43 -4.73
CA PRO A 187 13.41 13.48 -4.83
C PRO A 187 12.95 12.09 -4.42
N HIS A 188 13.18 11.12 -5.29
CA HIS A 188 12.86 9.73 -5.04
C HIS A 188 13.83 8.78 -5.77
N ALA A 189 13.93 7.52 -5.29
CA ALA A 189 14.66 6.44 -5.92
C ALA A 189 13.74 5.28 -6.31
N LEU A 190 12.42 5.49 -6.34
CA LEU A 190 11.43 4.44 -6.57
C LEU A 190 11.60 3.81 -7.95
N ALA A 191 11.70 2.49 -7.97
CA ALA A 191 11.60 1.67 -9.16
C ALA A 191 10.12 1.36 -9.50
N ARG A 192 9.87 1.01 -10.75
CA ARG A 192 8.51 0.62 -11.18
C ARG A 192 8.02 -0.62 -10.43
N GLY A 193 6.82 -0.55 -9.84
CA GLY A 193 6.23 -1.60 -9.00
C GLY A 193 6.78 -1.63 -7.57
N GLU A 194 7.56 -0.65 -7.18
CA GLU A 194 8.00 -0.49 -5.80
C GLU A 194 6.89 0.12 -4.96
N ALA A 195 6.63 -0.50 -3.80
CA ALA A 195 5.63 -0.04 -2.86
C ALA A 195 6.24 0.96 -1.88
N ALA A 196 5.50 2.02 -1.58
CA ALA A 196 5.85 3.00 -0.56
C ALA A 196 4.59 3.61 0.05
N ARG A 197 4.75 4.28 1.19
CA ARG A 197 3.72 5.14 1.74
C ARG A 197 3.92 6.56 1.21
N PHE A 198 2.82 7.16 0.80
CA PHE A 198 2.77 8.50 0.25
C PHE A 198 1.84 9.36 1.09
N ARG A 199 2.19 10.62 1.27
CA ARG A 199 1.30 11.61 1.86
C ARG A 199 0.58 12.35 0.74
N VAL A 200 -0.72 12.50 0.84
CA VAL A 200 -1.54 13.34 -0.04
C VAL A 200 -1.22 14.81 0.27
N THR A 201 -0.55 15.50 -0.64
CA THR A 201 -0.17 16.90 -0.45
C THR A 201 -1.23 17.87 -0.92
N ASN A 202 -1.96 17.49 -1.96
CA ASN A 202 -2.97 18.32 -2.56
C ASN A 202 -4.01 17.46 -3.27
N ILE A 203 -5.25 17.91 -3.26
CA ILE A 203 -6.35 17.36 -4.06
C ILE A 203 -6.81 18.47 -4.98
N LEU A 204 -6.60 18.29 -6.29
CA LEU A 204 -6.94 19.26 -7.31
C LEU A 204 -8.47 19.34 -7.49
N PRO A 205 -9.00 20.46 -8.02
CA PRO A 205 -10.45 20.62 -8.27
C PRO A 205 -11.06 19.56 -9.19
N ASP A 206 -10.24 18.92 -10.04
CA ASP A 206 -10.65 17.82 -10.92
C ASP A 206 -10.58 16.44 -10.23
N GLY A 207 -10.24 16.43 -8.94
CA GLY A 207 -10.16 15.24 -8.09
C GLY A 207 -8.86 14.46 -8.19
N LYS A 208 -7.86 14.93 -8.95
CA LYS A 208 -6.53 14.32 -8.97
C LYS A 208 -5.77 14.62 -7.69
N MET A 209 -5.00 13.64 -7.20
CA MET A 209 -4.18 13.81 -5.99
C MET A 209 -2.70 13.95 -6.33
N GLU A 210 -2.06 14.91 -5.67
CA GLU A 210 -0.61 15.02 -5.63
C GLU A 210 -0.06 14.36 -4.38
N LEU A 211 1.08 13.72 -4.51
CA LEU A 211 1.70 12.89 -3.49
C LEU A 211 3.09 13.39 -3.13
N SER A 212 3.53 13.09 -1.91
CA SER A 212 4.92 13.27 -1.45
C SER A 212 5.36 12.05 -0.64
N LEU A 213 6.65 11.78 -0.64
CA LEU A 213 7.29 10.81 0.26
C LEU A 213 7.71 11.45 1.60
N ARG A 214 7.53 12.75 1.74
CA ARG A 214 7.99 13.52 2.90
C ARG A 214 6.86 13.78 3.87
N ALA A 215 7.21 13.77 5.16
CA ALA A 215 6.32 14.25 6.20
C ALA A 215 5.98 15.75 6.00
N PRO A 216 4.87 16.23 6.57
CA PRO A 216 4.56 17.67 6.57
C PRO A 216 5.72 18.49 7.11
N ALA A 217 5.87 19.71 6.60
CA ALA A 217 7.01 20.57 6.97
C ALA A 217 7.09 20.87 8.48
N HIS A 218 5.97 20.84 9.19
CA HIS A 218 5.94 21.05 10.65
C HIS A 218 6.43 19.80 11.41
N GLU A 219 6.07 18.58 10.97
CA GLU A 219 6.59 17.33 11.56
C GLU A 219 8.09 17.18 11.29
N GLN A 220 8.56 17.48 10.07
CA GLN A 220 9.99 17.51 9.76
C GLN A 220 10.77 18.48 10.65
N VAL A 221 10.19 19.62 11.02
CA VAL A 221 10.85 20.55 11.93
C VAL A 221 10.92 20.01 13.36
N GLU A 222 9.93 19.23 13.78
CA GLU A 222 9.94 18.58 15.09
C GLU A 222 10.96 17.45 15.14
N ASP A 223 10.98 16.56 14.16
CA ASP A 223 11.99 15.50 14.04
C ASP A 223 13.42 16.06 13.91
N ASP A 224 13.61 17.07 13.07
CA ASP A 224 14.89 17.78 12.93
C ASP A 224 15.31 18.42 14.26
N ALA A 225 14.37 18.99 15.02
CA ALA A 225 14.64 19.63 16.30
C ALA A 225 15.05 18.60 17.37
N GLU A 226 14.33 17.48 17.47
CA GLU A 226 14.70 16.39 18.38
C GLU A 226 16.09 15.83 18.04
N HIS A 227 16.35 15.59 16.76
CA HIS A 227 17.65 15.13 16.28
C HIS A 227 18.77 16.10 16.61
N VAL A 228 18.58 17.40 16.33
CA VAL A 228 19.55 18.46 16.65
C VAL A 228 19.80 18.52 18.15
N LEU A 229 18.77 18.48 18.99
CA LEU A 229 18.91 18.48 20.44
C LEU A 229 19.72 17.28 20.94
N ALA A 230 19.40 16.07 20.43
CA ALA A 230 20.11 14.85 20.80
C ALA A 230 21.62 14.92 20.46
N VAL A 231 21.97 15.48 19.31
CA VAL A 231 23.38 15.66 18.92
C VAL A 231 24.06 16.72 19.78
N LEU A 232 23.40 17.87 20.07
CA LEU A 232 23.94 18.93 20.92
C LEU A 232 24.18 18.47 22.36
N GLN A 233 23.45 17.48 22.84
CA GLN A 233 23.62 16.88 24.17
C GLN A 233 24.78 15.89 24.27
N ARG A 234 25.36 15.45 23.16
CA ARG A 234 26.49 14.51 23.15
C ARG A 234 27.76 15.21 23.66
N PRO A 235 28.54 14.57 24.55
CA PRO A 235 29.84 15.11 24.97
C PRO A 235 30.78 15.25 23.76
N GLY A 236 31.46 16.41 23.67
CA GLY A 236 32.41 16.65 22.60
C GLY A 236 31.85 17.23 21.30
N THR A 237 30.53 17.48 21.22
CA THR A 237 29.95 18.18 20.06
C THR A 237 30.60 19.58 19.91
N PRO A 238 31.19 19.89 18.74
CA PRO A 238 31.81 21.18 18.51
C PRO A 238 30.79 22.33 18.56
N PRO A 239 31.21 23.54 18.89
CA PRO A 239 30.33 24.72 18.90
C PRO A 239 29.73 24.93 17.48
N VAL A 240 28.41 25.04 17.42
CA VAL A 240 27.67 25.21 16.14
C VAL A 240 26.59 26.26 16.31
N GLY A 241 26.39 27.08 15.28
CA GLY A 241 25.43 28.19 15.32
C GLY A 241 25.13 28.74 13.92
N ASP A 242 24.53 29.91 13.89
CA ASP A 242 24.07 30.52 12.62
C ASP A 242 25.21 30.82 11.63
N ARG A 243 26.42 31.06 12.13
CA ARG A 243 27.64 31.37 11.35
C ARG A 243 28.43 30.13 10.93
N SER A 244 28.07 28.94 11.40
CA SER A 244 28.71 27.67 11.02
C SER A 244 28.59 27.40 9.54
N SER A 245 29.60 26.73 8.96
CA SER A 245 29.56 26.40 7.52
C SER A 245 28.48 25.35 7.23
N PRO A 246 27.92 25.30 5.99
CA PRO A 246 26.99 24.28 5.59
C PRO A 246 27.54 22.84 5.69
N GLU A 247 28.87 22.69 5.47
CA GLU A 247 29.59 21.42 5.57
C GLU A 247 29.58 20.93 7.02
N LEU A 248 29.96 21.76 7.98
CA LEU A 248 29.95 21.41 9.41
C LEU A 248 28.54 21.00 9.88
N VAL A 249 27.52 21.72 9.45
CA VAL A 249 26.12 21.37 9.79
C VAL A 249 25.72 20.04 9.20
N ARG A 250 26.10 19.76 7.94
CA ARG A 250 25.82 18.49 7.29
C ARG A 250 26.55 17.33 7.96
N ASP A 251 27.83 17.51 8.31
CA ASP A 251 28.65 16.47 8.92
C ASP A 251 28.15 16.12 10.34
N LEU A 252 27.69 17.11 11.10
CA LEU A 252 27.23 16.89 12.48
C LEU A 252 25.80 16.38 12.56
N PHE A 253 24.90 16.88 11.72
CA PHE A 253 23.46 16.67 11.85
C PHE A 253 22.83 15.97 10.62
N GLY A 254 23.54 15.81 9.50
CA GLY A 254 22.96 15.32 8.26
C GLY A 254 21.96 16.28 7.59
N LEU A 255 21.84 17.50 8.11
CA LEU A 255 20.84 18.49 7.69
C LEU A 255 21.42 19.57 6.78
N SER A 256 20.55 20.16 5.95
CA SER A 256 20.87 21.41 5.29
C SER A 256 20.92 22.55 6.31
N LYS A 257 21.71 23.60 6.04
CA LYS A 257 21.79 24.79 6.93
C LYS A 257 20.41 25.43 7.15
N LYS A 258 19.52 25.39 6.14
CA LYS A 258 18.14 25.92 6.25
C LYS A 258 17.27 25.05 7.19
N ALA A 259 17.40 23.73 7.13
CA ALA A 259 16.71 22.81 8.03
C ALA A 259 17.21 22.97 9.48
N PHE A 260 18.53 23.00 9.66
CA PHE A 260 19.15 23.27 10.97
C PHE A 260 18.66 24.58 11.60
N LYS A 261 18.63 25.70 10.84
CA LYS A 261 18.12 26.98 11.36
C LYS A 261 16.66 26.91 11.81
N ARG A 262 15.81 26.18 11.07
CA ARG A 262 14.40 25.97 11.45
C ARG A 262 14.27 25.14 12.74
N ALA A 263 15.04 24.05 12.83
CA ALA A 263 15.10 23.17 14.01
C ALA A 263 15.58 23.96 15.26
N VAL A 264 16.66 24.71 15.15
CA VAL A 264 17.18 25.57 16.24
C VAL A 264 16.12 26.61 16.63
N GLY A 265 15.47 27.27 15.67
CA GLY A 265 14.39 28.22 15.94
C GLY A 265 13.22 27.59 16.72
N ARG A 266 12.87 26.34 16.44
CA ARG A 266 11.87 25.57 17.20
C ARG A 266 12.34 25.28 18.62
N LEU A 267 13.60 24.81 18.79
CA LEU A 267 14.18 24.49 20.08
C LEU A 267 14.31 25.72 20.98
N LEU A 268 14.65 26.90 20.41
CA LEU A 268 14.68 28.18 21.14
C LEU A 268 13.30 28.57 21.65
N LYS A 269 12.25 28.39 20.83
CA LYS A 269 10.85 28.64 21.25
C LYS A 269 10.40 27.72 22.38
N LEU A 270 10.90 26.48 22.39
CA LEU A 270 10.64 25.50 23.45
C LEU A 270 11.50 25.68 24.70
N GLY A 271 12.48 26.58 24.67
CA GLY A 271 13.45 26.75 25.76
C GLY A 271 14.40 25.58 25.95
N ALA A 272 14.51 24.69 24.96
CA ALA A 272 15.36 23.51 25.03
C ALA A 272 16.85 23.81 24.71
N VAL A 273 17.10 24.93 24.07
CA VAL A 273 18.47 25.43 23.76
C VAL A 273 18.54 26.92 24.00
N GLN A 274 19.77 27.40 24.22
CA GLN A 274 20.09 28.82 24.35
C GLN A 274 21.23 29.21 23.38
N LEU A 275 21.30 30.48 23.01
CA LEU A 275 22.42 31.03 22.27
C LEU A 275 23.48 31.54 23.23
N THR A 276 24.74 31.18 23.02
CA THR A 276 25.87 31.76 23.75
C THR A 276 26.15 33.21 23.31
N ALA A 277 26.99 33.95 24.05
CA ALA A 277 27.39 35.29 23.66
C ALA A 277 28.08 35.35 22.28
N GLU A 278 28.75 34.26 21.88
CA GLU A 278 29.40 34.14 20.57
C GLU A 278 28.41 33.67 19.47
N GLY A 279 27.14 33.44 19.80
CA GLY A 279 26.08 33.01 18.85
C GLY A 279 26.07 31.52 18.54
N PHE A 280 26.65 30.68 19.39
CA PHE A 280 26.55 29.22 19.29
C PHE A 280 25.32 28.69 20.03
N VAL A 281 24.79 27.57 19.54
CA VAL A 281 23.65 26.91 20.17
C VAL A 281 24.12 25.94 21.24
N ARG A 282 23.53 26.02 22.44
CA ARG A 282 23.83 25.14 23.56
C ARG A 282 22.55 24.53 24.10
N ALA A 283 22.54 23.21 24.30
CA ALA A 283 21.42 22.53 24.94
C ALA A 283 21.31 22.98 26.42
N GLU A 284 20.08 23.21 26.90
CA GLU A 284 19.88 23.41 28.34
C GLU A 284 20.06 22.07 29.06
N LYS A 285 20.77 22.11 30.18
CA LYS A 285 20.80 20.95 31.10
C LYS A 285 19.51 20.98 31.90
N ARG A 286 18.68 19.93 31.70
CA ARG A 286 17.62 19.62 32.66
C ARG A 286 18.20 19.08 33.95
#